data_1e9ba790afa092348b155527da9d56b7
#
_entry.id   1e9ba790afa092348b155527da9d56b7
#
_cell.length_a   1.000
_cell.length_b   1.000
_cell.length_c   1.000
_cell.angle_alpha   90.00
_cell.angle_beta   90.00
_cell.angle_gamma   90.00
#
_symmetry.space_group_name_H-M   'P 1'
#
loop_
_entity.id
_entity.type
_entity.pdbx_description
1 polymer ?
#
loop_
_entity_poly.entity_id
_entity_poly.type
_entity_poly.pdbx_seq_one_letter_code
_entity_poly.pdbx_strand_id
1 'polypeptide(L)'
;MVHTPPKLALVLSGGGARGAYEAGVLNYIRTMLPNPIKRRQFEIQCGASVGAINTCFMVATAHDCELQAKLLRELWQNVRDSNIYRTNIKAVLGFITKSSASVLWKFIRGSAGTSLHFPGFLDTEPFLPFISTLFPWKMISKNIHAGLVQALSIVATNVLTGRMELFVQKHPDCDYQGDHVVHFTKIRPEHARASAAIPVIFPTVLIDGIPYTDGGLRLNTPLSPAIHLGADKILVIGLNHRAGPNEPAPQCGEVGRHAALGQVLGRVMNSVFLDKIHYDMDQLHRVNKIIGWAEELYGKNFLKDVNKKIARRGSKGDLADRGLKKIEALRIRPSRDVAELFRECYREADRKHLSTFEKFLIRFLDVDPESGVDFLSYISFTPAYLGRLLDLGFEDGRRHHNELKAFLEE
;
A
#
# COMPACT_ATOMS: atom_id res chain seq x y z
N MET A 1 6.86 14.25 -35.32
CA MET A 1 6.79 13.23 -34.25
C MET A 1 5.60 13.61 -33.39
N VAL A 2 4.60 12.74 -33.30
CA VAL A 2 3.45 12.95 -32.41
C VAL A 2 4.00 12.87 -31.00
N HIS A 3 3.96 13.98 -30.26
CA HIS A 3 4.35 14.01 -28.84
C HIS A 3 3.27 13.24 -28.08
N THR A 4 3.51 11.98 -27.79
CA THR A 4 2.66 11.25 -26.84
C THR A 4 2.88 11.86 -25.45
N PRO A 5 1.80 12.23 -24.74
CA PRO A 5 1.95 12.79 -23.41
C PRO A 5 2.64 11.78 -22.46
N PRO A 6 3.38 12.25 -21.46
CA PRO A 6 4.05 11.39 -20.52
C PRO A 6 3.05 10.51 -19.75
N LYS A 7 3.35 9.21 -19.63
CA LYS A 7 2.52 8.27 -18.88
C LYS A 7 2.64 8.53 -17.37
N LEU A 8 1.53 8.88 -16.76
CA LEU A 8 1.44 9.19 -15.35
C LEU A 8 1.07 7.94 -14.55
N ALA A 9 1.88 7.58 -13.56
CA ALA A 9 1.58 6.50 -12.63
C ALA A 9 1.13 7.04 -11.27
N LEU A 10 0.19 6.32 -10.66
CA LEU A 10 -0.17 6.44 -9.24
C LEU A 10 0.35 5.23 -8.49
N VAL A 11 1.14 5.47 -7.44
CA VAL A 11 1.68 4.43 -6.57
C VAL A 11 1.19 4.65 -5.15
N LEU A 12 0.45 3.68 -4.61
CA LEU A 12 -0.14 3.72 -3.29
C LEU A 12 0.50 2.68 -2.37
N SER A 13 0.88 3.12 -1.17
CA SER A 13 1.61 2.31 -0.19
C SER A 13 0.66 1.43 0.64
N GLY A 14 1.19 0.35 1.20
CA GLY A 14 0.49 -0.41 2.21
C GLY A 14 0.50 0.26 3.58
N GLY A 15 -0.52 -0.02 4.40
CA GLY A 15 -0.61 0.57 5.74
C GLY A 15 -1.94 0.36 6.47
N GLY A 16 -2.77 -0.59 6.07
CA GLY A 16 -4.04 -0.91 6.74
C GLY A 16 -4.99 0.30 6.82
N ALA A 17 -5.51 0.59 8.01
CA ALA A 17 -6.44 1.70 8.23
C ALA A 17 -5.88 3.08 7.84
N ARG A 18 -4.54 3.23 7.82
CA ARG A 18 -3.86 4.46 7.38
C ARG A 18 -4.14 4.83 5.92
N GLY A 19 -4.63 3.89 5.09
CA GLY A 19 -5.04 4.13 3.70
C GLY A 19 -6.15 5.20 3.53
N ALA A 20 -6.87 5.55 4.59
CA ALA A 20 -7.78 6.69 4.59
C ALA A 20 -7.05 8.02 4.27
N TYR A 21 -5.78 8.16 4.65
CA TYR A 21 -4.95 9.30 4.29
C TYR A 21 -4.78 9.42 2.77
N GLU A 22 -4.48 8.31 2.07
CA GLU A 22 -4.37 8.29 0.61
C GLU A 22 -5.66 8.76 -0.06
N ALA A 23 -6.79 8.28 0.46
CA ALA A 23 -8.11 8.72 -0.01
C ALA A 23 -8.33 10.21 0.19
N GLY A 24 -7.84 10.80 1.29
CA GLY A 24 -7.87 12.24 1.54
C GLY A 24 -7.09 13.03 0.51
N VAL A 25 -5.85 12.63 0.19
CA VAL A 25 -5.01 13.26 -0.84
C VAL A 25 -5.67 13.14 -2.22
N LEU A 26 -6.15 11.94 -2.59
CA LEU A 26 -6.83 11.71 -3.87
C LEU A 26 -8.13 12.51 -3.98
N ASN A 27 -8.88 12.63 -2.89
CA ASN A 27 -10.07 13.48 -2.85
C ASN A 27 -9.72 14.94 -3.11
N TYR A 28 -8.63 15.46 -2.51
CA TYR A 28 -8.14 16.82 -2.78
C TYR A 28 -7.80 17.00 -4.28
N ILE A 29 -7.04 16.09 -4.87
CA ILE A 29 -6.66 16.14 -6.29
C ILE A 29 -7.91 16.22 -7.18
N ARG A 30 -8.92 15.39 -6.91
CA ARG A 30 -10.13 15.29 -7.74
C ARG A 30 -11.13 16.41 -7.53
N THR A 31 -11.10 17.12 -6.39
CA THR A 31 -12.09 18.17 -6.08
C THR A 31 -11.52 19.57 -6.19
N MET A 32 -10.26 19.79 -5.80
CA MET A 32 -9.73 21.13 -5.57
C MET A 32 -8.76 21.60 -6.66
N LEU A 33 -8.15 20.71 -7.42
CA LEU A 33 -7.32 21.13 -8.56
C LEU A 33 -8.19 21.65 -9.71
N PRO A 34 -7.66 22.61 -10.52
CA PRO A 34 -8.40 23.16 -11.62
C PRO A 34 -8.62 22.14 -12.75
N ASN A 35 -9.64 22.36 -13.61
CA ASN A 35 -9.77 21.66 -14.88
C ASN A 35 -8.68 22.15 -15.87
N PRO A 36 -8.08 21.27 -16.70
CA PRO A 36 -8.38 19.85 -16.85
C PRO A 36 -7.61 18.93 -15.86
N ILE A 37 -6.74 19.47 -15.00
CA ILE A 37 -5.80 18.73 -14.16
C ILE A 37 -6.51 17.71 -13.25
N LYS A 38 -7.58 18.11 -12.59
CA LYS A 38 -8.36 17.21 -11.71
C LYS A 38 -8.95 16.00 -12.42
N ARG A 39 -9.11 16.07 -13.77
CA ARG A 39 -9.64 14.99 -14.61
C ARG A 39 -8.56 14.15 -15.28
N ARG A 40 -7.27 14.51 -15.11
CA ARG A 40 -6.17 13.74 -15.68
C ARG A 40 -6.19 12.31 -15.13
N GLN A 41 -6.08 11.34 -16.03
CA GLN A 41 -6.03 9.94 -15.65
C GLN A 41 -4.64 9.56 -15.14
N PHE A 42 -4.62 8.59 -14.22
CA PHE A 42 -3.41 7.87 -13.86
C PHE A 42 -3.39 6.61 -14.74
N GLU A 43 -2.60 6.63 -15.81
CA GLU A 43 -2.57 5.57 -16.81
C GLU A 43 -2.05 4.25 -16.23
N ILE A 44 -1.14 4.32 -15.25
CA ILE A 44 -0.59 3.16 -14.56
C ILE A 44 -0.91 3.30 -13.07
N GLN A 45 -1.48 2.26 -12.48
CA GLN A 45 -1.79 2.28 -11.06
C GLN A 45 -1.23 1.05 -10.37
N CYS A 46 -0.43 1.26 -9.32
CA CYS A 46 0.23 0.20 -8.58
C CYS A 46 -0.02 0.36 -7.09
N GLY A 47 -0.44 -0.72 -6.43
CA GLY A 47 -0.73 -0.68 -5.00
C GLY A 47 -0.31 -1.94 -4.26
N ALA A 48 -0.01 -1.79 -2.99
CA ALA A 48 0.24 -2.89 -2.05
C ALA A 48 -0.68 -2.75 -0.84
N SER A 49 -1.15 -3.86 -0.27
CA SER A 49 -2.04 -3.86 0.91
C SER A 49 -3.26 -2.94 0.70
N VAL A 50 -3.50 -2.00 1.60
CA VAL A 50 -4.57 -1.01 1.45
C VAL A 50 -4.42 -0.16 0.19
N GLY A 51 -3.18 0.13 -0.23
CA GLY A 51 -2.93 0.81 -1.51
C GLY A 51 -3.46 0.02 -2.70
N ALA A 52 -3.45 -1.33 -2.65
CA ALA A 52 -4.09 -2.16 -3.67
C ALA A 52 -5.62 -2.01 -3.68
N ILE A 53 -6.25 -1.87 -2.50
CA ILE A 53 -7.68 -1.59 -2.39
C ILE A 53 -8.01 -0.24 -3.03
N ASN A 54 -7.28 0.81 -2.64
CA ASN A 54 -7.48 2.16 -3.16
C ASN A 54 -7.22 2.24 -4.67
N THR A 55 -6.18 1.59 -5.21
CA THR A 55 -5.93 1.56 -6.67
C THR A 55 -7.00 0.79 -7.42
N CYS A 56 -7.50 -0.33 -6.91
CA CYS A 56 -8.65 -1.03 -7.52
C CYS A 56 -9.87 -0.13 -7.61
N PHE A 57 -10.16 0.63 -6.55
CA PHE A 57 -11.26 1.58 -6.53
C PHE A 57 -11.03 2.69 -7.56
N MET A 58 -9.83 3.27 -7.60
CA MET A 58 -9.47 4.34 -8.53
C MET A 58 -9.59 3.90 -9.99
N VAL A 59 -9.15 2.69 -10.32
CA VAL A 59 -9.31 2.12 -11.67
C VAL A 59 -10.78 1.80 -11.98
N ALA A 60 -11.52 1.24 -11.03
CA ALA A 60 -12.93 0.90 -11.23
C ALA A 60 -13.81 2.12 -11.51
N THR A 61 -13.44 3.28 -10.98
CA THR A 61 -14.19 4.54 -11.09
C THR A 61 -13.53 5.57 -12.04
N ALA A 62 -12.50 5.18 -12.79
CA ALA A 62 -11.73 6.09 -13.64
C ALA A 62 -12.54 6.82 -14.72
N HIS A 63 -13.69 6.27 -15.14
CA HIS A 63 -14.57 6.86 -16.15
C HIS A 63 -15.30 8.13 -15.68
N ASP A 64 -15.38 8.37 -14.37
CA ASP A 64 -16.03 9.56 -13.78
C ASP A 64 -15.23 10.06 -12.57
N CYS A 65 -14.41 11.09 -12.79
CA CYS A 65 -13.54 11.65 -11.75
C CYS A 65 -14.30 12.34 -10.61
N GLU A 66 -15.50 12.88 -10.88
CA GLU A 66 -16.31 13.56 -9.86
C GLU A 66 -16.98 12.52 -8.95
N LEU A 67 -17.57 11.49 -9.56
CA LEU A 67 -18.10 10.34 -8.84
C LEU A 67 -17.00 9.62 -8.05
N GLN A 68 -15.80 9.47 -8.64
CA GLN A 68 -14.64 8.87 -7.99
C GLN A 68 -14.30 9.58 -6.68
N ALA A 69 -14.21 10.91 -6.69
CA ALA A 69 -13.90 11.70 -5.51
C ALA A 69 -14.93 11.54 -4.39
N LYS A 70 -16.21 11.60 -4.76
CA LYS A 70 -17.34 11.44 -3.84
C LYS A 70 -17.35 10.05 -3.20
N LEU A 71 -17.35 9.02 -4.03
CA LEU A 71 -17.45 7.63 -3.57
C LEU A 71 -16.22 7.20 -2.75
N LEU A 72 -15.00 7.67 -3.08
CA LEU A 72 -13.81 7.36 -2.31
C LEU A 72 -13.89 7.90 -0.89
N ARG A 73 -14.36 9.14 -0.73
CA ARG A 73 -14.58 9.74 0.60
C ARG A 73 -15.67 9.00 1.36
N GLU A 74 -16.81 8.73 0.73
CA GLU A 74 -17.92 8.00 1.33
C GLU A 74 -17.51 6.58 1.74
N LEU A 75 -16.72 5.88 0.93
CA LEU A 75 -16.17 4.57 1.24
C LEU A 75 -15.44 4.62 2.61
N TRP A 76 -14.46 5.49 2.73
CA TRP A 76 -13.64 5.57 3.94
C TRP A 76 -14.39 6.11 5.15
N GLN A 77 -15.39 6.96 4.97
CA GLN A 77 -16.27 7.41 6.05
C GLN A 77 -17.19 6.30 6.58
N ASN A 78 -17.48 5.30 5.74
CA ASN A 78 -18.39 4.20 6.08
C ASN A 78 -17.69 2.89 6.47
N VAL A 79 -16.37 2.77 6.30
CA VAL A 79 -15.59 1.60 6.77
C VAL A 79 -15.64 1.52 8.29
N ARG A 80 -15.82 0.31 8.81
CA ARG A 80 -15.82 -0.03 10.23
C ARG A 80 -15.04 -1.32 10.44
N ASP A 81 -14.52 -1.55 11.64
CA ASP A 81 -13.85 -2.80 12.01
C ASP A 81 -14.68 -4.03 11.63
N SER A 82 -15.99 -3.99 11.88
CA SER A 82 -16.92 -5.09 11.58
C SER A 82 -17.07 -5.42 10.09
N ASN A 83 -16.70 -4.48 9.20
CA ASN A 83 -16.68 -4.72 7.75
C ASN A 83 -15.41 -5.48 7.32
N ILE A 84 -14.34 -5.37 8.10
CA ILE A 84 -13.03 -5.90 7.75
C ILE A 84 -12.77 -7.22 8.45
N TYR A 85 -13.05 -7.30 9.76
CA TYR A 85 -12.74 -8.49 10.54
C TYR A 85 -13.71 -8.73 11.70
N ARG A 86 -13.68 -9.97 12.20
CA ARG A 86 -14.29 -10.39 13.46
C ARG A 86 -13.20 -10.96 14.37
N THR A 87 -13.38 -10.82 15.68
CA THR A 87 -12.47 -11.42 16.65
C THR A 87 -12.69 -12.93 16.68
N ASN A 88 -11.68 -13.71 16.32
CA ASN A 88 -11.73 -15.16 16.36
C ASN A 88 -11.35 -15.66 17.76
N ILE A 89 -12.28 -15.58 18.71
CA ILE A 89 -12.07 -15.98 20.12
C ILE A 89 -11.62 -17.44 20.21
N LYS A 90 -12.09 -18.34 19.33
CA LYS A 90 -11.68 -19.75 19.30
C LYS A 90 -10.21 -19.92 18.89
N ALA A 91 -9.74 -19.16 17.90
CA ALA A 91 -8.34 -19.20 17.48
C ALA A 91 -7.42 -18.65 18.59
N VAL A 92 -7.84 -17.59 19.25
CA VAL A 92 -7.13 -16.97 20.35
C VAL A 92 -7.05 -17.91 21.55
N LEU A 93 -8.16 -18.48 21.99
CA LEU A 93 -8.20 -19.48 23.07
C LEU A 93 -7.40 -20.73 22.69
N GLY A 94 -7.50 -21.19 21.43
CA GLY A 94 -6.73 -22.33 20.93
C GLY A 94 -5.22 -22.10 20.93
N PHE A 95 -4.77 -20.87 20.65
CA PHE A 95 -3.36 -20.50 20.75
C PHE A 95 -2.89 -20.49 22.21
N ILE A 96 -3.68 -19.93 23.11
CA ILE A 96 -3.34 -19.86 24.54
C ILE A 96 -3.32 -21.26 25.18
N THR A 97 -4.32 -22.09 24.88
CA THR A 97 -4.42 -23.44 25.48
C THR A 97 -3.45 -24.45 24.84
N LYS A 98 -3.09 -24.26 23.56
CA LYS A 98 -2.15 -25.15 22.85
C LYS A 98 -0.69 -24.77 23.04
N SER A 99 -0.37 -23.50 23.33
CA SER A 99 1.03 -23.07 23.39
C SER A 99 1.76 -23.45 24.67
N SER A 100 1.09 -23.81 25.77
CA SER A 100 1.80 -24.10 27.01
C SER A 100 2.20 -25.56 27.24
N ALA A 101 1.53 -26.54 26.67
CA ALA A 101 1.90 -27.95 26.93
C ALA A 101 1.97 -28.81 25.63
N SER A 102 1.07 -28.62 24.67
CA SER A 102 0.96 -29.53 23.53
C SER A 102 1.96 -29.24 22.41
N VAL A 103 2.40 -27.99 22.23
CA VAL A 103 3.44 -27.63 21.24
C VAL A 103 4.79 -28.15 21.73
N LEU A 104 5.12 -27.94 22.99
CA LEU A 104 6.35 -28.47 23.59
C LEU A 104 6.37 -30.01 23.57
N TRP A 105 5.23 -30.66 23.84
CA TRP A 105 5.10 -32.10 23.81
C TRP A 105 5.18 -32.73 22.42
N LYS A 106 4.63 -32.03 21.38
CA LYS A 106 4.74 -32.43 19.98
C LYS A 106 6.15 -32.22 19.42
N PHE A 107 6.83 -31.16 19.87
CA PHE A 107 8.23 -30.94 19.52
C PHE A 107 9.15 -32.02 20.09
N ILE A 108 8.91 -32.45 21.34
CA ILE A 108 9.69 -33.52 22.03
C ILE A 108 9.40 -34.88 21.40
N ARG A 109 8.20 -35.14 20.89
CA ARG A 109 7.82 -36.45 20.31
C ARG A 109 8.13 -36.62 18.81
N GLY A 110 8.70 -35.64 18.15
CA GLY A 110 9.10 -35.76 16.72
C GLY A 110 7.95 -36.04 15.76
N SER A 111 6.70 -35.75 16.13
CA SER A 111 5.53 -35.94 15.25
C SER A 111 5.49 -34.79 14.22
N ALA A 112 6.41 -34.81 13.27
CA ALA A 112 6.42 -33.95 12.10
C ALA A 112 5.33 -34.40 11.11
N GLY A 113 4.10 -33.96 11.29
CA GLY A 113 3.03 -34.39 10.37
C GLY A 113 1.71 -33.64 10.42
N THR A 114 1.50 -32.75 11.37
CA THR A 114 0.30 -31.90 11.35
C THR A 114 0.72 -30.46 11.09
N SER A 115 0.54 -30.00 9.86
CA SER A 115 0.64 -28.59 9.49
C SER A 115 -0.24 -27.79 10.46
N LEU A 116 0.38 -27.00 11.33
CA LEU A 116 -0.32 -26.04 12.16
C LEU A 116 -0.94 -24.98 11.20
N HIS A 117 -2.18 -25.21 10.80
CA HIS A 117 -2.97 -24.18 10.12
C HIS A 117 -3.22 -23.10 11.18
N PHE A 118 -2.47 -22.02 11.10
CA PHE A 118 -2.73 -20.83 11.90
C PHE A 118 -3.73 -19.94 11.16
N PRO A 119 -4.99 -19.85 11.63
CA PRO A 119 -6.05 -19.16 10.89
C PRO A 119 -5.99 -17.63 11.03
N GLY A 120 -4.90 -17.07 11.57
CA GLY A 120 -4.82 -15.66 11.95
C GLY A 120 -5.54 -15.34 13.28
N PHE A 121 -5.19 -14.23 13.91
CA PHE A 121 -5.87 -13.76 15.12
C PHE A 121 -7.25 -13.18 14.83
N LEU A 122 -7.46 -12.65 13.62
CA LEU A 122 -8.70 -12.05 13.15
C LEU A 122 -9.27 -12.84 11.99
N ASP A 123 -10.58 -13.03 12.02
CA ASP A 123 -11.31 -13.58 10.90
C ASP A 123 -11.71 -12.47 9.94
N THR A 124 -11.19 -12.51 8.71
CA THR A 124 -11.48 -11.55 7.64
C THR A 124 -12.58 -12.01 6.70
N GLU A 125 -13.46 -12.93 7.12
CA GLU A 125 -14.61 -13.38 6.32
C GLU A 125 -15.51 -12.20 5.89
N PRO A 126 -15.78 -11.18 6.72
CA PRO A 126 -16.59 -10.03 6.32
C PRO A 126 -15.99 -9.16 5.22
N PHE A 127 -14.66 -9.17 5.07
CA PHE A 127 -13.97 -8.25 4.18
C PHE A 127 -14.26 -8.51 2.69
N LEU A 128 -14.30 -9.77 2.27
CA LEU A 128 -14.52 -10.11 0.87
C LEU A 128 -15.91 -9.70 0.36
N PRO A 129 -17.03 -10.01 1.04
CA PRO A 129 -18.35 -9.49 0.67
C PRO A 129 -18.40 -7.96 0.66
N PHE A 130 -17.78 -7.33 1.66
CA PHE A 130 -17.75 -5.88 1.76
C PHE A 130 -17.13 -5.23 0.53
N ILE A 131 -15.88 -5.57 0.17
CA ILE A 131 -15.23 -4.99 -1.00
C ILE A 131 -15.89 -5.43 -2.32
N SER A 132 -16.47 -6.63 -2.38
CA SER A 132 -17.13 -7.14 -3.58
C SER A 132 -18.40 -6.36 -3.93
N THR A 133 -19.12 -5.86 -2.91
CA THR A 133 -20.36 -5.08 -3.11
C THR A 133 -20.11 -3.60 -3.33
N LEU A 134 -19.05 -3.05 -2.72
CA LEU A 134 -18.75 -1.61 -2.80
C LEU A 134 -18.11 -1.20 -4.12
N PHE A 135 -17.34 -2.08 -4.76
CA PHE A 135 -16.58 -1.74 -5.94
C PHE A 135 -17.26 -2.25 -7.19
N PRO A 136 -17.38 -1.42 -8.23
CA PRO A 136 -17.83 -1.89 -9.53
C PRO A 136 -16.70 -2.65 -10.27
N TRP A 137 -16.31 -3.81 -9.76
CA TRP A 137 -15.14 -4.61 -10.23
C TRP A 137 -15.11 -4.84 -11.73
N LYS A 138 -16.29 -5.03 -12.36
CA LYS A 138 -16.41 -5.18 -13.81
C LYS A 138 -15.94 -3.96 -14.59
N MET A 139 -15.97 -2.78 -13.95
CA MET A 139 -15.51 -1.54 -14.58
C MET A 139 -13.99 -1.46 -14.69
N ILE A 140 -13.22 -2.18 -13.87
CA ILE A 140 -11.75 -2.28 -14.01
C ILE A 140 -11.40 -2.72 -15.42
N SER A 141 -11.95 -3.86 -15.85
CA SER A 141 -11.71 -4.39 -17.20
C SER A 141 -12.23 -3.45 -18.30
N LYS A 142 -13.38 -2.80 -18.09
CA LYS A 142 -13.94 -1.86 -19.07
C LYS A 142 -13.06 -0.61 -19.22
N ASN A 143 -12.63 -0.02 -18.11
CA ASN A 143 -11.81 1.19 -18.10
C ASN A 143 -10.40 0.93 -18.69
N ILE A 144 -9.84 -0.26 -18.45
CA ILE A 144 -8.58 -0.67 -19.06
C ILE A 144 -8.77 -0.90 -20.56
N HIS A 145 -9.82 -1.63 -20.98
CA HIS A 145 -10.09 -1.86 -22.40
C HIS A 145 -10.39 -0.58 -23.18
N ALA A 146 -11.04 0.40 -22.53
CA ALA A 146 -11.30 1.72 -23.11
C ALA A 146 -10.05 2.62 -23.18
N GLY A 147 -8.90 2.17 -22.64
CA GLY A 147 -7.66 2.94 -22.63
C GLY A 147 -7.59 4.08 -21.60
N LEU A 148 -8.61 4.21 -20.73
CA LEU A 148 -8.60 5.20 -19.64
C LEU A 148 -7.48 4.92 -18.62
N VAL A 149 -7.20 3.63 -18.39
CA VAL A 149 -6.09 3.14 -17.59
C VAL A 149 -5.35 2.10 -18.43
N GLN A 150 -4.03 2.20 -18.47
CA GLN A 150 -3.18 1.28 -19.23
C GLN A 150 -2.88 0.00 -18.42
N ALA A 151 -2.68 0.13 -17.11
CA ALA A 151 -2.38 -1.02 -16.26
C ALA A 151 -2.75 -0.79 -14.79
N LEU A 152 -3.20 -1.88 -14.17
CA LEU A 152 -3.36 -2.02 -12.72
C LEU A 152 -2.48 -3.16 -12.24
N SER A 153 -1.61 -2.89 -11.26
CA SER A 153 -0.71 -3.87 -10.64
C SER A 153 -0.96 -3.97 -9.14
N ILE A 154 -1.17 -5.18 -8.66
CA ILE A 154 -1.35 -5.50 -7.23
C ILE A 154 -0.21 -6.40 -6.79
N VAL A 155 0.41 -6.06 -5.67
CA VAL A 155 1.51 -6.84 -5.07
C VAL A 155 0.94 -7.82 -4.05
N ALA A 156 1.38 -9.07 -4.10
CA ALA A 156 1.14 -10.05 -3.03
C ALA A 156 2.41 -10.85 -2.74
N THR A 157 2.48 -11.47 -1.57
CA THR A 157 3.58 -12.35 -1.19
C THR A 157 3.11 -13.80 -1.20
N ASN A 158 3.72 -14.63 -2.04
CA ASN A 158 3.46 -16.06 -2.07
C ASN A 158 4.05 -16.70 -0.82
N VAL A 159 3.22 -17.35 -0.01
CA VAL A 159 3.62 -17.92 1.28
C VAL A 159 4.54 -19.13 1.11
N LEU A 160 4.38 -19.91 0.03
CA LEU A 160 5.17 -21.12 -0.19
C LEU A 160 6.62 -20.81 -0.61
N THR A 161 6.77 -19.77 -1.43
CA THR A 161 8.10 -19.41 -1.98
C THR A 161 8.74 -18.24 -1.25
N GLY A 162 7.97 -17.48 -0.46
CA GLY A 162 8.38 -16.23 0.15
C GLY A 162 8.68 -15.12 -0.87
N ARG A 163 8.35 -15.30 -2.15
CA ARG A 163 8.60 -14.33 -3.22
C ARG A 163 7.45 -13.33 -3.33
N MET A 164 7.81 -12.13 -3.75
CA MET A 164 6.85 -11.15 -4.24
C MET A 164 6.32 -11.60 -5.60
N GLU A 165 5.02 -11.51 -5.79
CA GLU A 165 4.35 -11.77 -7.06
C GLU A 165 3.41 -10.61 -7.38
N LEU A 166 3.29 -10.28 -8.67
CA LEU A 166 2.46 -9.21 -9.16
C LEU A 166 1.25 -9.79 -9.91
N PHE A 167 0.06 -9.38 -9.52
CA PHE A 167 -1.14 -9.58 -10.33
C PHE A 167 -1.36 -8.33 -11.17
N VAL A 168 -1.31 -8.47 -12.49
CA VAL A 168 -1.35 -7.34 -13.42
C VAL A 168 -2.48 -7.53 -14.42
N GLN A 169 -3.37 -6.53 -14.48
CA GLN A 169 -4.32 -6.37 -15.57
C GLN A 169 -3.92 -5.16 -16.40
N LYS A 170 -3.71 -5.34 -17.70
CA LYS A 170 -3.19 -4.31 -18.57
C LYS A 170 -3.90 -4.25 -19.91
N HIS A 171 -3.85 -3.09 -20.56
CA HIS A 171 -4.22 -2.90 -21.96
C HIS A 171 -3.25 -3.68 -22.87
N PRO A 172 -3.68 -4.20 -24.01
CA PRO A 172 -2.78 -4.88 -24.96
C PRO A 172 -1.55 -4.06 -25.35
N ASP A 173 -1.71 -2.77 -25.52
CA ASP A 173 -0.63 -1.83 -25.93
C ASP A 173 0.31 -1.43 -24.77
N CYS A 174 0.08 -1.93 -23.57
CA CYS A 174 0.97 -1.72 -22.43
C CYS A 174 1.89 -2.93 -22.26
N ASP A 175 3.19 -2.71 -22.36
CA ASP A 175 4.18 -3.75 -22.13
C ASP A 175 4.70 -3.69 -20.70
N TYR A 176 5.02 -4.89 -20.18
CA TYR A 176 5.72 -5.04 -18.93
C TYR A 176 7.16 -5.51 -19.21
N GLN A 177 8.13 -4.76 -18.70
CA GLN A 177 9.56 -5.06 -18.89
C GLN A 177 10.24 -5.22 -17.52
N GLY A 178 10.08 -6.36 -16.86
CA GLY A 178 10.59 -6.60 -15.52
C GLY A 178 10.89 -8.07 -15.25
N ASP A 179 11.70 -8.35 -14.19
CA ASP A 179 12.08 -9.71 -13.78
C ASP A 179 11.22 -10.25 -12.64
N HIS A 180 10.19 -9.49 -12.23
CA HIS A 180 9.27 -9.95 -11.22
C HIS A 180 8.45 -11.13 -11.74
N VAL A 181 8.01 -11.99 -10.82
CA VAL A 181 7.00 -13.00 -11.14
C VAL A 181 5.67 -12.26 -11.35
N VAL A 182 5.15 -12.30 -12.58
CA VAL A 182 3.94 -11.57 -12.96
C VAL A 182 2.87 -12.51 -13.46
N HIS A 183 1.69 -12.38 -12.88
CA HIS A 183 0.47 -13.06 -13.32
C HIS A 183 -0.40 -12.07 -14.08
N PHE A 184 -0.41 -12.17 -15.41
CA PHE A 184 -1.33 -11.37 -16.24
C PHE A 184 -2.73 -11.95 -16.15
N THR A 185 -3.60 -11.28 -15.41
CA THR A 185 -4.95 -11.78 -15.10
C THR A 185 -5.95 -10.64 -14.94
N LYS A 186 -7.24 -10.98 -14.99
CA LYS A 186 -8.29 -10.04 -14.57
C LYS A 186 -8.25 -9.88 -13.05
N ILE A 187 -8.12 -8.64 -12.61
CA ILE A 187 -8.11 -8.34 -11.17
C ILE A 187 -9.51 -8.57 -10.58
N ARG A 188 -9.55 -9.32 -9.49
CA ARG A 188 -10.74 -9.72 -8.73
C ARG A 188 -10.58 -9.32 -7.26
N PRO A 189 -11.67 -9.29 -6.48
CA PRO A 189 -11.64 -8.99 -5.04
C PRO A 189 -10.63 -9.81 -4.26
N GLU A 190 -10.44 -11.08 -4.64
CA GLU A 190 -9.51 -12.00 -3.96
C GLU A 190 -8.06 -11.54 -4.07
N HIS A 191 -7.65 -10.93 -5.20
CA HIS A 191 -6.29 -10.39 -5.37
C HIS A 191 -6.06 -9.21 -4.43
N ALA A 192 -7.03 -8.30 -4.32
CA ALA A 192 -6.95 -7.16 -3.42
C ALA A 192 -6.96 -7.61 -1.94
N ARG A 193 -7.78 -8.60 -1.60
CA ARG A 193 -7.81 -9.21 -0.27
C ARG A 193 -6.48 -9.91 0.06
N ALA A 194 -5.88 -10.64 -0.89
CA ALA A 194 -4.59 -11.29 -0.71
C ALA A 194 -3.48 -10.28 -0.45
N SER A 195 -3.48 -9.18 -1.22
CA SER A 195 -2.53 -8.08 -1.03
C SER A 195 -2.65 -7.43 0.36
N ALA A 196 -3.84 -7.41 0.96
CA ALA A 196 -4.12 -6.80 2.26
C ALA A 196 -4.20 -7.83 3.43
N ALA A 197 -3.76 -9.06 3.22
CA ALA A 197 -3.76 -10.12 4.23
C ALA A 197 -2.54 -9.97 5.16
N ILE A 198 -2.60 -9.07 6.14
CA ILE A 198 -1.52 -8.78 7.10
C ILE A 198 -1.07 -10.06 7.79
N PRO A 199 0.21 -10.45 7.68
CA PRO A 199 0.71 -11.71 8.25
C PRO A 199 0.46 -11.82 9.74
N VAL A 200 0.16 -13.02 10.20
CA VAL A 200 -0.15 -13.35 11.59
C VAL A 200 -1.50 -12.79 12.05
N ILE A 201 -1.85 -11.58 11.66
CA ILE A 201 -3.11 -10.92 12.06
C ILE A 201 -4.27 -11.47 11.25
N PHE A 202 -4.14 -11.49 9.93
CA PHE A 202 -5.16 -11.98 9.01
C PHE A 202 -4.81 -13.36 8.44
N PRO A 203 -5.82 -14.18 8.10
CA PRO A 203 -5.57 -15.44 7.41
C PRO A 203 -5.00 -15.21 6.03
N THR A 204 -4.21 -16.17 5.53
CA THR A 204 -3.76 -16.20 4.14
C THR A 204 -4.94 -16.36 3.19
N VAL A 205 -4.81 -15.84 1.99
CA VAL A 205 -5.84 -15.92 0.94
C VAL A 205 -5.37 -16.87 -0.15
N LEU A 206 -6.22 -17.85 -0.48
CA LEU A 206 -5.94 -18.79 -1.56
C LEU A 206 -6.35 -18.15 -2.90
N ILE A 207 -5.41 -18.10 -3.84
CA ILE A 207 -5.66 -17.75 -5.24
C ILE A 207 -5.18 -18.94 -6.08
N ASP A 208 -6.10 -19.56 -6.78
CA ASP A 208 -5.84 -20.75 -7.61
C ASP A 208 -5.06 -21.85 -6.87
N GLY A 209 -5.39 -22.05 -5.57
CA GLY A 209 -4.79 -23.06 -4.71
C GLY A 209 -3.46 -22.65 -4.04
N ILE A 210 -2.93 -21.49 -4.36
CA ILE A 210 -1.67 -20.96 -3.77
C ILE A 210 -2.01 -19.97 -2.65
N PRO A 211 -1.44 -20.12 -1.43
CA PRO A 211 -1.65 -19.20 -0.33
C PRO A 211 -0.81 -17.93 -0.49
N TYR A 212 -1.47 -16.77 -0.41
CA TYR A 212 -0.87 -15.45 -0.44
C TYR A 212 -1.09 -14.69 0.86
N THR A 213 -0.17 -13.80 1.17
CA THR A 213 -0.24 -12.84 2.25
C THR A 213 0.13 -11.45 1.75
N ASP A 214 0.10 -10.45 2.64
CA ASP A 214 0.28 -9.04 2.31
C ASP A 214 1.53 -8.77 1.46
N GLY A 215 1.33 -8.01 0.40
CA GLY A 215 2.38 -7.61 -0.54
C GLY A 215 3.42 -6.68 0.09
N GLY A 216 3.01 -5.89 1.08
CA GLY A 216 3.87 -4.96 1.80
C GLY A 216 5.06 -5.61 2.51
N LEU A 217 4.98 -6.93 2.82
CA LEU A 217 6.13 -7.66 3.34
C LEU A 217 7.37 -7.56 2.45
N ARG A 218 7.18 -7.50 1.15
CA ARG A 218 8.28 -7.50 0.17
C ARG A 218 8.41 -6.18 -0.54
N LEU A 219 7.29 -5.56 -0.91
CA LEU A 219 7.27 -4.32 -1.68
C LEU A 219 6.05 -3.49 -1.24
N ASN A 220 6.24 -2.66 -0.23
CA ASN A 220 5.16 -1.87 0.35
C ASN A 220 4.75 -0.68 -0.53
N THR A 221 5.69 -0.11 -1.27
CA THR A 221 5.44 0.99 -2.22
C THR A 221 5.91 0.54 -3.60
N PRO A 222 5.02 0.11 -4.48
CA PRO A 222 5.38 -0.56 -5.72
C PRO A 222 5.84 0.40 -6.83
N LEU A 223 6.98 1.09 -6.62
CA LEU A 223 7.63 1.95 -7.62
C LEU A 223 8.14 1.14 -8.81
N SER A 224 8.85 0.04 -8.53
CA SER A 224 9.45 -0.80 -9.57
C SER A 224 8.41 -1.33 -10.58
N PRO A 225 7.25 -1.87 -10.18
CA PRO A 225 6.20 -2.24 -11.14
C PRO A 225 5.72 -1.08 -12.02
N ALA A 226 5.57 0.13 -11.46
CA ALA A 226 5.15 1.30 -12.24
C ALA A 226 6.20 1.67 -13.31
N ILE A 227 7.48 1.62 -12.95
CA ILE A 227 8.60 1.84 -13.89
C ILE A 227 8.59 0.78 -14.99
N HIS A 228 8.43 -0.49 -14.63
CA HIS A 228 8.42 -1.60 -15.59
C HIS A 228 7.18 -1.64 -16.50
N LEU A 229 6.09 -0.98 -16.09
CA LEU A 229 4.91 -0.74 -16.92
C LEU A 229 5.05 0.49 -17.82
N GLY A 230 6.17 1.21 -17.71
CA GLY A 230 6.54 2.30 -18.62
C GLY A 230 6.16 3.68 -18.12
N ALA A 231 5.99 3.92 -16.83
CA ALA A 231 5.72 5.24 -16.27
C ALA A 231 6.83 6.26 -16.62
N ASP A 232 6.43 7.48 -16.99
CA ASP A 232 7.32 8.64 -17.17
C ASP A 232 7.32 9.53 -15.95
N LYS A 233 6.15 9.66 -15.32
CA LYS A 233 5.90 10.43 -14.11
C LYS A 233 5.22 9.56 -13.09
N ILE A 234 5.61 9.66 -11.81
CA ILE A 234 5.07 8.83 -10.74
C ILE A 234 4.63 9.71 -9.57
N LEU A 235 3.33 9.75 -9.30
CA LEU A 235 2.81 10.28 -8.06
C LEU A 235 2.78 9.17 -7.02
N VAL A 236 3.53 9.34 -5.94
CA VAL A 236 3.59 8.41 -4.81
C VAL A 236 2.85 9.00 -3.63
N ILE A 237 1.88 8.27 -3.07
CA ILE A 237 1.26 8.63 -1.80
C ILE A 237 1.72 7.60 -0.77
N GLY A 238 2.58 8.06 0.15
CA GLY A 238 3.13 7.24 1.21
C GLY A 238 2.39 7.44 2.52
N LEU A 239 2.51 6.48 3.44
CA LEU A 239 1.81 6.46 4.73
C LEU A 239 2.76 6.67 5.92
N ASN A 240 4.01 7.01 5.64
CA ASN A 240 5.05 7.22 6.64
C ASN A 240 5.33 8.72 6.83
N HIS A 241 5.09 9.21 8.05
CA HIS A 241 5.61 10.50 8.49
C HIS A 241 7.13 10.39 8.69
N ARG A 242 7.87 11.40 8.31
CA ARG A 242 9.29 11.53 8.64
C ARG A 242 9.47 12.72 9.56
N ALA A 243 9.85 12.45 10.78
CA ALA A 243 10.22 13.49 11.73
C ALA A 243 11.25 14.43 11.11
N GLY A 244 11.03 15.72 11.23
CA GLY A 244 12.00 16.73 10.86
C GLY A 244 13.22 16.64 11.79
N PRO A 245 14.39 17.21 11.39
CA PRO A 245 15.59 17.20 12.23
C PRO A 245 15.40 17.90 13.59
N ASN A 246 14.35 18.73 13.73
CA ASN A 246 14.01 19.47 14.94
C ASN A 246 12.80 18.90 15.69
N GLU A 247 12.17 17.82 15.20
CA GLU A 247 11.09 17.18 15.93
C GLU A 247 11.69 16.33 17.06
N PRO A 248 11.15 16.48 18.30
CA PRO A 248 11.62 15.66 19.41
C PRO A 248 11.40 14.17 19.06
N ALA A 249 12.40 13.36 19.38
CA ALA A 249 12.24 11.91 19.28
C ALA A 249 11.00 11.49 20.09
N PRO A 250 10.21 10.50 19.61
CA PRO A 250 9.06 10.01 20.35
C PRO A 250 9.50 9.73 21.78
N GLN A 251 8.91 10.42 22.77
CA GLN A 251 9.18 10.15 24.16
C GLN A 251 8.67 8.75 24.46
N CYS A 252 9.58 7.81 24.63
CA CYS A 252 9.25 6.55 25.28
C CYS A 252 8.83 6.88 26.71
N GLY A 253 7.56 6.64 27.03
CA GLY A 253 7.14 6.57 28.44
C GLY A 253 8.05 5.59 29.19
N GLU A 254 8.11 5.66 30.52
CA GLU A 254 8.95 4.80 31.35
C GLU A 254 8.90 3.35 30.87
N VAL A 255 9.97 2.94 30.21
CA VAL A 255 10.11 1.57 29.69
C VAL A 255 10.34 0.69 30.90
N GLY A 256 9.35 -0.12 31.26
CA GLY A 256 9.57 -1.24 32.14
C GLY A 256 10.74 -2.10 31.61
N ARG A 257 11.35 -2.95 32.44
CA ARG A 257 12.52 -3.77 32.07
C ARG A 257 12.35 -4.61 30.80
N HIS A 258 11.12 -4.73 30.26
CA HIS A 258 10.81 -5.46 29.04
C HIS A 258 9.83 -4.64 28.18
N ALA A 259 10.10 -4.55 26.86
CA ALA A 259 9.18 -3.93 25.92
C ALA A 259 7.89 -4.77 25.83
N ALA A 260 6.73 -4.12 25.87
CA ALA A 260 5.44 -4.79 25.67
C ALA A 260 5.36 -5.41 24.26
N LEU A 261 4.70 -6.56 24.15
CA LEU A 261 4.55 -7.26 22.86
C LEU A 261 4.00 -6.35 21.76
N GLY A 262 3.05 -5.48 22.10
CA GLY A 262 2.48 -4.50 21.17
C GLY A 262 3.50 -3.50 20.62
N GLN A 263 4.47 -3.07 21.45
CA GLN A 263 5.57 -2.21 21.00
C GLN A 263 6.46 -2.95 19.99
N VAL A 264 6.81 -4.19 20.28
CA VAL A 264 7.65 -5.01 19.39
C VAL A 264 6.92 -5.24 18.06
N LEU A 265 5.64 -5.63 18.10
CA LEU A 265 4.83 -5.82 16.89
C LEU A 265 4.70 -4.52 16.09
N GLY A 266 4.44 -3.39 16.74
CA GLY A 266 4.39 -2.08 16.08
C GLY A 266 5.69 -1.73 15.38
N ARG A 267 6.84 -1.95 16.03
CA ARG A 267 8.16 -1.71 15.42
C ARG A 267 8.44 -2.66 14.26
N VAL A 268 8.08 -3.93 14.37
CA VAL A 268 8.19 -4.89 13.27
C VAL A 268 7.31 -4.46 12.10
N MET A 269 6.06 -4.06 12.34
CA MET A 269 5.16 -3.55 11.30
C MET A 269 5.72 -2.30 10.62
N ASN A 270 6.21 -1.34 11.40
CA ASN A 270 6.83 -0.14 10.85
C ASN A 270 8.08 -0.48 10.01
N SER A 271 8.96 -1.34 10.49
CA SER A 271 10.15 -1.77 9.75
C SER A 271 9.81 -2.49 8.43
N VAL A 272 8.78 -3.34 8.47
CA VAL A 272 8.35 -4.09 7.28
C VAL A 272 7.64 -3.20 6.28
N PHE A 273 6.74 -2.32 6.74
CA PHE A 273 5.84 -1.57 5.86
C PHE A 273 6.33 -0.15 5.53
N LEU A 274 7.21 0.47 6.32
CA LEU A 274 7.49 1.90 6.16
C LEU A 274 8.92 2.26 5.71
N ASP A 275 9.92 1.43 5.97
CA ASP A 275 11.33 1.87 5.82
C ASP A 275 11.90 1.86 4.39
N LYS A 276 11.38 1.02 3.48
CA LYS A 276 12.01 0.80 2.17
C LYS A 276 11.80 1.92 1.15
N ILE A 277 10.70 2.65 1.25
CA ILE A 277 10.37 3.70 0.25
C ILE A 277 11.42 4.81 0.15
N HIS A 278 12.11 5.14 1.25
CA HIS A 278 13.16 6.17 1.21
C HIS A 278 14.31 5.73 0.32
N TYR A 279 14.74 4.48 0.46
CA TYR A 279 15.80 3.93 -0.35
C TYR A 279 15.44 3.92 -1.84
N ASP A 280 14.23 3.48 -2.18
CA ASP A 280 13.78 3.40 -3.57
C ASP A 280 13.68 4.80 -4.22
N MET A 281 13.16 5.80 -3.48
CA MET A 281 13.09 7.18 -3.95
C MET A 281 14.48 7.80 -4.08
N ASP A 282 15.38 7.57 -3.13
CA ASP A 282 16.75 8.06 -3.18
C ASP A 282 17.52 7.44 -4.36
N GLN A 283 17.32 6.16 -4.64
CA GLN A 283 17.88 5.50 -5.82
C GLN A 283 17.33 6.11 -7.11
N LEU A 284 16.02 6.35 -7.21
CA LEU A 284 15.41 7.01 -8.36
C LEU A 284 16.02 8.40 -8.59
N HIS A 285 16.11 9.22 -7.53
CA HIS A 285 16.73 10.55 -7.61
C HIS A 285 18.22 10.48 -8.01
N ARG A 286 18.95 9.49 -7.47
CA ARG A 286 20.35 9.28 -7.82
C ARG A 286 20.53 8.93 -9.29
N VAL A 287 19.72 8.02 -9.81
CA VAL A 287 19.74 7.65 -11.23
C VAL A 287 19.41 8.86 -12.10
N ASN A 288 18.36 9.62 -11.76
CA ASN A 288 18.00 10.85 -12.50
C ASN A 288 19.12 11.88 -12.51
N LYS A 289 19.85 12.06 -11.38
CA LYS A 289 21.02 12.97 -11.31
C LYS A 289 22.14 12.50 -12.21
N ILE A 290 22.47 11.21 -12.18
CA ILE A 290 23.52 10.64 -13.05
C ILE A 290 23.18 10.86 -14.51
N ILE A 291 21.93 10.60 -14.89
CA ILE A 291 21.44 10.86 -16.25
C ILE A 291 21.57 12.35 -16.59
N GLY A 292 21.14 13.26 -15.68
CA GLY A 292 21.24 14.68 -15.88
C GLY A 292 22.67 15.18 -16.11
N TRP A 293 23.61 14.72 -15.29
CA TRP A 293 25.03 15.05 -15.48
C TRP A 293 25.60 14.50 -16.80
N ALA A 294 25.16 13.29 -17.19
CA ALA A 294 25.56 12.73 -18.47
C ALA A 294 24.98 13.53 -19.67
N GLU A 295 23.75 14.02 -19.58
CA GLU A 295 23.16 14.91 -20.59
C GLU A 295 23.85 16.27 -20.66
N GLU A 296 24.30 16.82 -19.52
CA GLU A 296 25.09 18.06 -19.48
C GLU A 296 26.47 17.88 -20.14
N LEU A 297 27.15 16.76 -19.87
CA LEU A 297 28.51 16.48 -20.36
C LEU A 297 28.53 16.02 -21.84
N TYR A 298 27.54 15.21 -22.24
CA TYR A 298 27.54 14.53 -23.54
C TYR A 298 26.42 15.02 -24.48
N GLY A 299 25.62 15.97 -24.03
CA GLY A 299 24.51 16.56 -24.79
C GLY A 299 23.17 15.86 -24.59
N LYS A 300 22.08 16.57 -24.93
CA LYS A 300 20.68 16.14 -24.73
C LYS A 300 20.30 14.82 -25.43
N ASN A 301 21.09 14.38 -26.41
CA ASN A 301 20.87 13.11 -27.12
C ASN A 301 21.51 11.91 -26.43
N PHE A 302 22.24 12.10 -25.32
CA PHE A 302 22.97 11.05 -24.63
C PHE A 302 22.12 9.80 -24.35
N LEU A 303 20.96 9.96 -23.72
CA LEU A 303 20.06 8.85 -23.43
C LEU A 303 19.61 8.10 -24.66
N LYS A 304 19.26 8.83 -25.74
CA LYS A 304 18.83 8.25 -27.01
C LYS A 304 19.94 7.41 -27.64
N ASP A 305 21.17 7.92 -27.60
CA ASP A 305 22.33 7.23 -28.18
C ASP A 305 22.73 5.99 -27.38
N VAL A 306 22.69 6.09 -26.03
CA VAL A 306 22.93 4.96 -25.14
C VAL A 306 21.88 3.87 -25.36
N ASN A 307 20.59 4.22 -25.32
CA ASN A 307 19.50 3.26 -25.51
C ASN A 307 19.56 2.59 -26.91
N LYS A 308 19.96 3.34 -27.96
CA LYS A 308 20.21 2.75 -29.29
C LYS A 308 21.36 1.75 -29.30
N LYS A 309 22.43 2.01 -28.54
CA LYS A 309 23.55 1.07 -28.39
C LYS A 309 23.16 -0.17 -27.58
N ILE A 310 22.38 0.01 -26.50
CA ILE A 310 21.86 -1.09 -25.69
C ILE A 310 20.97 -2.00 -26.54
N ALA A 311 20.01 -1.43 -27.27
CA ALA A 311 19.09 -2.18 -28.13
C ALA A 311 19.82 -3.00 -29.22
N ARG A 312 20.98 -2.51 -29.72
CA ARG A 312 21.80 -3.23 -30.72
C ARG A 312 22.56 -4.44 -30.15
N ARG A 313 22.81 -4.50 -28.84
CA ARG A 313 23.52 -5.60 -28.20
C ARG A 313 22.68 -6.87 -28.05
N GLY A 314 21.35 -6.77 -28.14
CA GLY A 314 20.46 -7.93 -28.18
C GLY A 314 20.40 -8.76 -26.93
N SER A 315 20.95 -8.30 -25.80
CA SER A 315 20.89 -9.00 -24.52
C SER A 315 19.46 -8.95 -23.97
N LYS A 316 18.85 -10.11 -23.88
CA LYS A 316 17.54 -10.25 -23.24
C LYS A 316 17.79 -10.70 -21.81
N GLY A 317 17.66 -9.80 -20.82
CA GLY A 317 17.62 -10.26 -19.44
C GLY A 317 18.21 -9.36 -18.37
N ASP A 318 19.11 -8.43 -18.68
CA ASP A 318 19.67 -7.52 -17.68
C ASP A 318 18.89 -6.21 -17.61
N LEU A 319 18.74 -5.66 -16.41
CA LEU A 319 18.13 -4.33 -16.18
C LEU A 319 18.80 -3.23 -17.02
N ALA A 320 20.13 -3.32 -17.20
CA ALA A 320 20.90 -2.42 -18.03
C ALA A 320 20.55 -2.48 -19.52
N ASP A 321 20.03 -3.60 -20.00
CA ASP A 321 19.69 -3.81 -21.41
C ASP A 321 18.32 -3.25 -21.84
N ARG A 322 17.52 -2.76 -20.87
CA ARG A 322 16.16 -2.24 -21.09
C ARG A 322 16.13 -0.78 -21.49
N GLY A 323 17.27 -0.12 -21.48
CA GLY A 323 17.39 1.30 -21.71
C GLY A 323 17.24 2.12 -20.42
N LEU A 324 17.88 3.28 -20.45
CA LEU A 324 17.82 4.26 -19.36
C LEU A 324 16.66 5.24 -19.62
N LYS A 325 15.95 5.59 -18.55
CA LYS A 325 14.85 6.56 -18.59
C LYS A 325 14.93 7.48 -17.37
N LYS A 326 14.76 8.76 -17.60
CA LYS A 326 14.57 9.73 -16.54
C LYS A 326 13.10 9.71 -16.13
N ILE A 327 12.82 9.54 -14.85
CA ILE A 327 11.46 9.42 -14.32
C ILE A 327 11.24 10.52 -13.30
N GLU A 328 10.28 11.38 -13.56
CA GLU A 328 9.87 12.39 -12.61
C GLU A 328 9.00 11.76 -11.50
N ALA A 329 9.27 12.05 -10.24
CA ALA A 329 8.50 11.52 -9.14
C ALA A 329 8.16 12.62 -8.13
N LEU A 330 6.87 12.70 -7.77
CA LEU A 330 6.37 13.52 -6.69
C LEU A 330 5.86 12.62 -5.57
N ARG A 331 6.32 12.86 -4.34
CA ARG A 331 5.89 12.11 -3.17
C ARG A 331 5.11 12.98 -2.21
N ILE A 332 3.87 12.58 -1.91
CA ILE A 332 3.05 13.13 -0.84
C ILE A 332 3.08 12.16 0.35
N ARG A 333 3.20 12.69 1.55
CA ARG A 333 3.25 11.91 2.80
C ARG A 333 2.63 12.68 3.96
N PRO A 334 2.21 12.00 5.03
CA PRO A 334 1.62 12.64 6.19
C PRO A 334 2.55 13.70 6.80
N SER A 335 2.02 14.89 7.01
CA SER A 335 2.72 16.00 7.67
C SER A 335 2.78 15.85 9.19
N ARG A 336 2.01 14.89 9.75
CA ARG A 336 1.97 14.53 11.17
C ARG A 336 2.14 13.03 11.33
N ASP A 337 2.62 12.60 12.49
CA ASP A 337 2.67 11.17 12.82
C ASP A 337 1.25 10.62 12.94
N VAL A 338 0.92 9.65 12.07
CA VAL A 338 -0.41 9.02 12.00
C VAL A 338 -0.68 8.12 13.22
N ALA A 339 0.36 7.60 13.87
CA ALA A 339 0.22 6.86 15.12
C ALA A 339 -0.13 7.80 16.27
N GLU A 340 0.49 8.99 16.32
CA GLU A 340 0.14 10.02 17.30
C GLU A 340 -1.31 10.52 17.10
N LEU A 341 -1.73 10.69 15.85
CA LEU A 341 -3.12 11.03 15.52
C LEU A 341 -4.10 9.98 16.06
N PHE A 342 -3.74 8.69 15.95
CA PHE A 342 -4.53 7.62 16.56
C PHE A 342 -4.58 7.74 18.08
N ARG A 343 -3.44 8.04 18.74
CA ARG A 343 -3.36 8.22 20.20
C ARG A 343 -4.29 9.36 20.67
N GLU A 344 -4.29 10.47 19.95
CA GLU A 344 -5.21 11.59 20.23
C GLU A 344 -6.67 11.14 20.16
N CYS A 345 -7.07 10.46 19.07
CA CYS A 345 -8.41 9.91 18.92
C CYS A 345 -8.78 8.94 20.04
N TYR A 346 -7.82 8.11 20.43
CA TYR A 346 -8.01 7.12 21.49
C TYR A 346 -8.23 7.78 22.88
N ARG A 347 -7.46 8.84 23.19
CA ARG A 347 -7.60 9.60 24.45
C ARG A 347 -8.92 10.35 24.53
N GLU A 348 -9.39 10.88 23.40
CA GLU A 348 -10.66 11.61 23.31
C GLU A 348 -11.88 10.67 23.34
N ALA A 349 -11.70 9.43 22.89
CA ALA A 349 -12.78 8.45 22.88
C ALA A 349 -13.13 8.01 24.32
N ASP A 350 -14.43 8.01 24.65
CA ASP A 350 -14.88 7.36 25.87
C ASP A 350 -14.51 5.85 25.77
N ARG A 351 -13.76 5.34 26.75
CA ARG A 351 -13.29 3.93 26.82
C ARG A 351 -14.44 2.92 26.68
N LYS A 352 -15.69 3.34 26.88
CA LYS A 352 -16.87 2.50 26.68
C LYS A 352 -17.11 2.16 25.19
N HIS A 353 -16.63 2.99 24.26
CA HIS A 353 -16.84 2.85 22.82
C HIS A 353 -15.73 2.09 22.08
N LEU A 354 -14.73 1.60 22.81
CA LEU A 354 -13.71 0.71 22.22
C LEU A 354 -14.37 -0.56 21.67
N SER A 355 -13.95 -0.98 20.49
CA SER A 355 -14.37 -2.25 19.91
C SER A 355 -13.99 -3.42 20.84
N THR A 356 -14.73 -4.51 20.76
CA THR A 356 -14.42 -5.74 21.55
C THR A 356 -13.00 -6.22 21.27
N PHE A 357 -12.52 -5.98 20.03
CA PHE A 357 -11.18 -6.37 19.61
C PHE A 357 -10.10 -5.45 20.22
N GLU A 358 -10.29 -4.15 20.22
CA GLU A 358 -9.35 -3.22 20.89
C GLU A 358 -9.24 -3.52 22.38
N LYS A 359 -10.36 -3.78 23.05
CA LYS A 359 -10.38 -4.23 24.45
C LYS A 359 -9.62 -5.55 24.64
N PHE A 360 -9.73 -6.49 23.68
CA PHE A 360 -9.03 -7.75 23.68
C PHE A 360 -7.52 -7.54 23.49
N LEU A 361 -7.09 -6.75 22.50
CA LEU A 361 -5.67 -6.44 22.26
C LEU A 361 -5.01 -5.78 23.47
N ILE A 362 -5.69 -4.80 24.08
CA ILE A 362 -5.22 -4.10 25.28
C ILE A 362 -5.05 -5.09 26.42
N ARG A 363 -6.03 -5.98 26.63
CA ARG A 363 -6.04 -6.90 27.79
C ARG A 363 -5.16 -8.13 27.60
N PHE A 364 -5.00 -8.63 26.37
CA PHE A 364 -4.36 -9.92 26.08
C PHE A 364 -2.92 -9.82 25.58
N LEU A 365 -2.63 -8.78 24.78
CA LEU A 365 -1.29 -8.55 24.26
C LEU A 365 -0.53 -7.51 25.08
N ASP A 366 -1.11 -7.09 26.21
CA ASP A 366 -0.56 -6.00 27.04
C ASP A 366 -0.16 -4.80 26.17
N VAL A 367 -1.00 -4.57 25.13
CA VAL A 367 -0.84 -3.42 24.23
C VAL A 367 -1.38 -2.22 24.99
N ASP A 368 -0.54 -1.65 25.85
CA ASP A 368 -0.83 -0.34 26.39
C ASP A 368 -1.12 0.62 25.23
N PRO A 369 -2.27 1.29 25.21
CA PRO A 369 -2.62 2.25 24.17
C PRO A 369 -1.59 3.38 23.98
N GLU A 370 -0.78 3.64 25.01
CA GLU A 370 0.29 4.64 24.92
C GLU A 370 1.54 4.09 24.21
N SER A 371 1.82 2.81 24.37
CA SER A 371 3.03 2.18 23.84
C SER A 371 2.82 1.32 22.58
N GLY A 372 1.60 0.82 22.36
CA GLY A 372 1.23 -0.03 21.22
C GLY A 372 0.52 0.70 20.09
N VAL A 373 0.52 2.04 20.11
CA VAL A 373 -0.19 2.94 19.18
C VAL A 373 0.14 2.65 17.73
N ASP A 374 1.42 2.41 17.44
CA ASP A 374 1.88 2.10 16.09
C ASP A 374 1.11 0.91 15.50
N PHE A 375 1.03 -0.18 16.26
CA PHE A 375 0.33 -1.39 15.82
C PHE A 375 -1.17 -1.16 15.64
N LEU A 376 -1.83 -0.54 16.63
CA LEU A 376 -3.26 -0.30 16.62
C LEU A 376 -3.67 0.60 15.45
N SER A 377 -2.86 1.58 15.09
CA SER A 377 -3.15 2.50 13.98
C SER A 377 -3.21 1.81 12.60
N TYR A 378 -2.65 0.60 12.44
CA TYR A 378 -2.79 -0.19 11.21
C TYR A 378 -4.12 -0.92 11.10
N ILE A 379 -4.72 -1.29 12.22
CA ILE A 379 -5.84 -2.23 12.26
C ILE A 379 -7.12 -1.62 12.85
N SER A 380 -7.10 -0.39 13.32
CA SER A 380 -8.28 0.31 13.85
C SER A 380 -9.00 1.09 12.75
N PHE A 381 -10.20 0.64 12.40
CA PHE A 381 -11.07 1.29 11.41
C PHE A 381 -12.20 2.08 12.11
N THR A 382 -11.84 2.81 13.16
CA THR A 382 -12.80 3.65 13.88
C THR A 382 -13.13 4.92 13.09
N PRO A 383 -14.41 5.37 13.06
CA PRO A 383 -14.82 6.54 12.29
C PRO A 383 -14.05 7.82 12.64
N ALA A 384 -13.77 8.02 13.94
CA ALA A 384 -13.04 9.19 14.41
C ALA A 384 -11.62 9.24 13.82
N TYR A 385 -10.90 8.13 13.88
CA TYR A 385 -9.54 8.03 13.35
C TYR A 385 -9.50 8.12 11.82
N LEU A 386 -10.37 7.37 11.13
CA LEU A 386 -10.46 7.40 9.66
C LEU A 386 -10.83 8.81 9.16
N GLY A 387 -11.74 9.50 9.83
CA GLY A 387 -12.12 10.88 9.52
C GLY A 387 -10.92 11.84 9.61
N ARG A 388 -10.14 11.76 10.69
CA ARG A 388 -8.93 12.59 10.85
C ARG A 388 -7.84 12.27 9.83
N LEU A 389 -7.68 11.00 9.44
CA LEU A 389 -6.76 10.62 8.37
C LEU A 389 -7.18 11.17 7.01
N LEU A 390 -8.49 11.11 6.69
CA LEU A 390 -9.04 11.71 5.48
C LEU A 390 -8.78 13.23 5.44
N ASP A 391 -9.04 13.90 6.55
CA ASP A 391 -8.86 15.34 6.65
C ASP A 391 -7.37 15.73 6.60
N LEU A 392 -6.48 14.96 7.25
CA LEU A 392 -5.03 15.16 7.16
C LEU A 392 -4.54 15.00 5.72
N GLY A 393 -4.99 13.95 5.02
CA GLY A 393 -4.62 13.72 3.62
C GLY A 393 -5.13 14.85 2.70
N PHE A 394 -6.34 15.34 2.92
CA PHE A 394 -6.90 16.47 2.20
C PHE A 394 -6.09 17.76 2.43
N GLU A 395 -5.73 18.05 3.68
CA GLU A 395 -4.91 19.21 4.05
C GLU A 395 -3.48 19.13 3.50
N ASP A 396 -2.88 17.95 3.50
CA ASP A 396 -1.55 17.76 2.91
C ASP A 396 -1.59 17.90 1.39
N GLY A 397 -2.66 17.43 0.73
CA GLY A 397 -2.94 17.75 -0.66
C GLY A 397 -3.01 19.27 -0.91
N ARG A 398 -3.66 20.02 -0.01
CA ARG A 398 -3.75 21.48 -0.08
C ARG A 398 -2.38 22.14 0.09
N ARG A 399 -1.54 21.67 1.02
CA ARG A 399 -0.17 22.18 1.24
C ARG A 399 0.69 22.00 0.00
N HIS A 400 0.51 20.90 -0.73
CA HIS A 400 1.22 20.59 -1.96
C HIS A 400 0.51 21.06 -3.24
N HIS A 401 -0.44 22.02 -3.13
CA HIS A 401 -1.26 22.45 -4.28
C HIS A 401 -0.45 22.81 -5.52
N ASN A 402 0.54 23.69 -5.36
CA ASN A 402 1.33 24.17 -6.50
C ASN A 402 2.22 23.08 -7.09
N GLU A 403 2.80 22.22 -6.26
CA GLU A 403 3.60 21.08 -6.68
C GLU A 403 2.75 20.06 -7.44
N LEU A 404 1.57 19.69 -6.88
CA LEU A 404 0.61 18.80 -7.52
C LEU A 404 0.11 19.38 -8.85
N LYS A 405 -0.21 20.69 -8.87
CA LYS A 405 -0.66 21.36 -10.09
C LYS A 405 0.43 21.28 -11.17
N ALA A 406 1.64 21.72 -10.89
CA ALA A 406 2.74 21.67 -11.85
C ALA A 406 3.06 20.24 -12.30
N PHE A 407 3.09 19.29 -11.36
CA PHE A 407 3.37 17.89 -11.66
C PHE A 407 2.31 17.23 -12.54
N LEU A 408 1.03 17.55 -12.37
CA LEU A 408 -0.07 16.94 -13.12
C LEU A 408 -0.45 17.71 -14.38
N GLU A 409 0.01 18.96 -14.56
CA GLU A 409 -0.32 19.82 -15.70
C GLU A 409 0.44 19.41 -16.97
N GLU A 410 1.67 18.98 -16.83
CA GLU A 410 2.55 18.53 -17.92
C GLU A 410 2.29 17.06 -18.33
#